data_383b64b2aab8b0df19ebc5f3e3d28b44
#
_entry.id   383b64b2aab8b0df19ebc5f3e3d28b44
#
_cell.length_a   1.000
_cell.length_b   1.000
_cell.length_c   1.000
_cell.angle_alpha   90.00
_cell.angle_beta   90.00
_cell.angle_gamma   90.00
#
_symmetry.space_group_name_H-M   'P 1'
#
loop_
_entity.id
_entity.type
_entity.pdbx_description
1 polymer ?
#
loop_
_entity_poly.entity_id
_entity_poly.type
_entity_poly.pdbx_seq_one_letter_code
_entity_poly.pdbx_strand_id
1 'polypeptide(L)'
;EVQKVTLIPRGQARGLTWFLPGEEDPALVSRQQIFAGIVGGLGGRAAEEVVFGEPEVTTGAAGDLQQVTRVARRMVTAFGMSEIGPWALAEPAAQGGDVVLRMLARSSMSERLAADIDAAVRTIVDEAYEVAKAHVRRNRAAIDQLVDVLMEKETLGGDEFRAILSEHVDIGKERRETAARTQQLATA
;
A
#
# COMPACT_ATOMS: atom_id res chain seq x y z
N GLU A 1 -4.24 -2.95 -12.80
CA GLU A 1 -5.08 -1.83 -13.24
C GLU A 1 -6.43 -1.83 -12.52
N VAL A 2 -7.01 -0.63 -12.27
CA VAL A 2 -8.37 -0.50 -11.73
C VAL A 2 -9.36 -0.99 -12.77
N GLN A 3 -10.18 -1.95 -12.38
CA GLN A 3 -11.21 -2.53 -13.22
C GLN A 3 -12.59 -1.97 -12.92
N LYS A 4 -12.85 -1.68 -11.64
CA LYS A 4 -14.14 -1.18 -11.19
C LYS A 4 -14.00 -0.50 -9.84
N VAL A 5 -14.71 0.60 -9.63
CA VAL A 5 -14.90 1.26 -8.34
C VAL A 5 -16.39 1.29 -8.05
N THR A 6 -16.80 0.95 -6.82
CA THR A 6 -18.22 0.97 -6.45
C THR A 6 -18.42 1.42 -5.00
N LEU A 7 -19.45 2.22 -4.77
CA LEU A 7 -19.93 2.61 -3.44
C LEU A 7 -21.01 1.66 -2.90
N ILE A 8 -21.45 0.68 -3.70
CA ILE A 8 -22.47 -0.28 -3.27
C ILE A 8 -21.89 -1.17 -2.18
N PRO A 9 -22.45 -1.17 -0.96
CA PRO A 9 -21.93 -1.95 0.16
C PRO A 9 -22.00 -3.45 -0.11
N ARG A 10 -20.94 -4.18 0.27
CA ARG A 10 -20.92 -5.65 0.26
C ARG A 10 -20.34 -6.18 1.56
N GLY A 11 -21.17 -6.83 2.36
CA GLY A 11 -20.78 -7.30 3.69
C GLY A 11 -20.43 -6.14 4.62
N GLN A 12 -19.21 -6.13 5.16
CA GLN A 12 -18.71 -5.04 6.02
C GLN A 12 -18.05 -3.90 5.25
N ALA A 13 -17.77 -4.07 3.96
CA ALA A 13 -17.17 -3.04 3.12
C ALA A 13 -18.24 -2.06 2.63
N ARG A 14 -18.02 -0.77 2.85
CA ARG A 14 -18.91 0.32 2.40
C ARG A 14 -18.65 0.75 0.96
N GLY A 15 -17.57 0.29 0.36
CA GLY A 15 -17.18 0.48 -1.04
C GLY A 15 -16.05 -0.46 -1.39
N LEU A 16 -15.83 -0.71 -2.67
CA LEU A 16 -14.81 -1.64 -3.16
C LEU A 16 -14.15 -1.11 -4.42
N THR A 17 -12.82 -1.23 -4.48
CA THR A 17 -12.04 -1.05 -5.70
C THR A 17 -11.51 -2.41 -6.15
N TRP A 18 -11.79 -2.79 -7.39
CA TRP A 18 -11.33 -4.04 -7.96
C TRP A 18 -10.15 -3.77 -8.88
N PHE A 19 -9.08 -4.54 -8.65
CA PHE A 19 -7.87 -4.48 -9.46
C PHE A 19 -7.72 -5.76 -10.26
N LEU A 20 -7.34 -5.62 -11.54
CA LEU A 20 -6.80 -6.75 -12.30
C LEU A 20 -5.33 -6.92 -11.94
N PRO A 21 -4.86 -8.17 -11.75
CA PRO A 21 -3.44 -8.45 -11.79
C PRO A 21 -2.83 -7.90 -13.09
N GLY A 22 -1.63 -7.33 -13.02
CA GLY A 22 -0.91 -6.94 -14.22
C GLY A 22 -0.55 -8.16 -15.07
N GLU A 23 -0.29 -7.96 -16.38
CA GLU A 23 0.18 -9.02 -17.28
C GLU A 23 1.62 -9.49 -16.98
N GLU A 24 2.31 -8.83 -16.06
CA GLU A 24 3.65 -9.21 -15.62
C GLU A 24 3.61 -10.50 -14.81
N ASP A 25 4.63 -11.33 -14.97
CA ASP A 25 4.78 -12.61 -14.27
C ASP A 25 4.60 -12.44 -12.75
N PRO A 26 3.54 -12.98 -12.15
CA PRO A 26 3.26 -12.81 -10.72
C PRO A 26 4.27 -13.51 -9.81
N ALA A 27 5.21 -14.26 -10.38
CA ALA A 27 6.20 -15.05 -9.62
C ALA A 27 7.30 -14.17 -9.00
N LEU A 28 7.62 -13.02 -9.61
CA LEU A 28 8.67 -12.12 -9.14
C LEU A 28 8.13 -10.69 -8.98
N VAL A 29 8.13 -10.18 -7.75
CA VAL A 29 7.66 -8.83 -7.42
C VAL A 29 8.84 -8.01 -6.91
N SER A 30 9.11 -6.86 -7.53
CA SER A 30 10.19 -5.97 -7.12
C SER A 30 9.88 -5.22 -5.82
N ARG A 31 10.93 -4.75 -5.13
CA ARG A 31 10.79 -3.85 -3.96
C ARG A 31 9.88 -2.67 -4.26
N GLN A 32 10.04 -2.07 -5.44
CA GLN A 32 9.24 -0.92 -5.87
C GLN A 32 7.76 -1.26 -6.03
N GLN A 33 7.44 -2.41 -6.61
CA GLN A 33 6.06 -2.86 -6.77
C GLN A 33 5.40 -3.13 -5.43
N ILE A 34 6.13 -3.75 -4.48
CA ILE A 34 5.60 -3.97 -3.12
C ILE A 34 5.36 -2.63 -2.42
N PHE A 35 6.33 -1.71 -2.49
CA PHE A 35 6.20 -0.38 -1.90
C PHE A 35 5.01 0.39 -2.50
N ALA A 36 4.84 0.36 -3.82
CA ALA A 36 3.67 0.96 -4.48
C ALA A 36 2.34 0.35 -4.00
N GLY A 37 2.32 -0.97 -3.73
CA GLY A 37 1.18 -1.64 -3.11
C GLY A 37 0.87 -1.14 -1.70
N ILE A 38 1.91 -0.86 -0.90
CA ILE A 38 1.78 -0.26 0.44
C ILE A 38 1.21 1.15 0.33
N VAL A 39 1.74 1.99 -0.58
CA VAL A 39 1.23 3.35 -0.85
C VAL A 39 -0.26 3.31 -1.22
N GLY A 40 -0.63 2.41 -2.14
CA GLY A 40 -2.03 2.22 -2.55
C GLY A 40 -2.94 1.81 -1.39
N GLY A 41 -2.49 0.87 -0.54
CA GLY A 41 -3.22 0.44 0.64
C GLY A 41 -3.43 1.55 1.70
N LEU A 42 -2.54 2.55 1.72
CA LEU A 42 -2.65 3.70 2.62
C LEU A 42 -3.50 4.85 2.02
N GLY A 43 -3.90 4.74 0.75
CA GLY A 43 -4.60 5.79 0.01
C GLY A 43 -5.89 6.26 0.66
N GLY A 44 -6.72 5.34 1.16
CA GLY A 44 -7.97 5.67 1.85
C GLY A 44 -7.74 6.50 3.11
N ARG A 45 -6.84 6.05 3.99
CA ARG A 45 -6.44 6.78 5.20
C ARG A 45 -5.85 8.15 4.89
N ALA A 46 -4.98 8.22 3.87
CA ALA A 46 -4.36 9.47 3.42
C ALA A 46 -5.40 10.45 2.86
N ALA A 47 -6.40 9.95 2.14
CA ALA A 47 -7.49 10.75 1.62
C ALA A 47 -8.34 11.35 2.74
N GLU A 48 -8.71 10.57 3.75
CA GLU A 48 -9.45 11.08 4.92
C GLU A 48 -8.67 12.21 5.61
N GLU A 49 -7.38 12.02 5.89
CA GLU A 49 -6.55 13.03 6.56
C GLU A 49 -6.39 14.31 5.73
N VAL A 50 -6.14 14.19 4.43
CA VAL A 50 -5.94 15.36 3.55
C VAL A 50 -7.23 16.13 3.31
N VAL A 51 -8.37 15.44 3.24
CA VAL A 51 -9.67 16.06 2.90
C VAL A 51 -10.36 16.62 4.12
N PHE A 52 -10.37 15.88 5.22
CA PHE A 52 -11.16 16.23 6.43
C PHE A 52 -10.28 16.69 7.60
N GLY A 53 -8.98 16.45 7.54
CA GLY A 53 -8.05 16.73 8.62
C GLY A 53 -7.82 15.53 9.55
N GLU A 54 -6.71 15.54 10.26
CA GLU A 54 -6.28 14.43 11.13
C GLU A 54 -7.31 14.06 12.21
N PRO A 55 -8.00 15.02 12.89
CA PRO A 55 -9.00 14.67 13.91
C PRO A 55 -10.24 13.92 13.38
N GLU A 56 -10.52 14.02 12.08
CA GLU A 56 -11.71 13.43 11.46
C GLU A 56 -11.42 12.08 10.79
N VAL A 57 -10.20 11.55 10.95
CA VAL A 57 -9.84 10.24 10.40
C VAL A 57 -10.61 9.13 11.11
N THR A 58 -11.18 8.22 10.31
CA THR A 58 -12.06 7.16 10.81
C THR A 58 -11.35 5.81 10.98
N THR A 59 -12.05 4.86 11.56
CA THR A 59 -11.58 3.46 11.68
C THR A 59 -11.72 2.66 10.38
N GLY A 60 -12.22 3.27 9.30
CA GLY A 60 -12.51 2.60 8.04
C GLY A 60 -11.32 1.89 7.41
N ALA A 61 -10.13 2.45 7.55
CA ALA A 61 -8.89 1.90 7.01
C ALA A 61 -8.23 0.81 7.88
N ALA A 62 -8.87 0.32 8.96
CA ALA A 62 -8.23 -0.61 9.89
C ALA A 62 -7.73 -1.91 9.23
N GLY A 63 -8.50 -2.45 8.29
CA GLY A 63 -8.10 -3.63 7.50
C GLY A 63 -6.88 -3.38 6.62
N ASP A 64 -6.87 -2.23 5.94
CA ASP A 64 -5.76 -1.83 5.07
C ASP A 64 -4.48 -1.61 5.87
N LEU A 65 -4.56 -0.96 7.04
CA LEU A 65 -3.43 -0.76 7.93
C LEU A 65 -2.82 -2.10 8.41
N GLN A 66 -3.67 -3.08 8.74
CA GLN A 66 -3.19 -4.42 9.10
C GLN A 66 -2.48 -5.10 7.93
N GLN A 67 -3.04 -5.00 6.72
CA GLN A 67 -2.44 -5.57 5.52
C GLN A 67 -1.11 -4.91 5.18
N VAL A 68 -1.06 -3.59 5.17
CA VAL A 68 0.14 -2.78 4.92
C VAL A 68 1.26 -3.14 5.89
N THR A 69 0.98 -3.18 7.19
CA THR A 69 1.96 -3.56 8.23
C THR A 69 2.49 -4.96 8.00
N ARG A 70 1.64 -5.90 7.62
CA ARG A 70 2.04 -7.29 7.32
C ARG A 70 2.95 -7.36 6.11
N VAL A 71 2.65 -6.61 5.04
CA VAL A 71 3.46 -6.56 3.82
C VAL A 71 4.80 -5.91 4.10
N ALA A 72 4.84 -4.76 4.80
CA ALA A 72 6.08 -4.09 5.18
C ALA A 72 6.97 -5.00 6.06
N ARG A 73 6.38 -5.72 7.02
CA ARG A 73 7.13 -6.68 7.83
C ARG A 73 7.73 -7.81 6.98
N ARG A 74 7.00 -8.31 5.98
CA ARG A 74 7.54 -9.31 5.05
C ARG A 74 8.68 -8.76 4.19
N MET A 75 8.61 -7.49 3.75
CA MET A 75 9.73 -6.84 3.05
C MET A 75 11.01 -6.91 3.87
N VAL A 76 10.90 -6.62 5.17
CA VAL A 76 12.04 -6.62 6.08
C VAL A 76 12.50 -8.05 6.38
N THR A 77 11.59 -8.92 6.84
CA THR A 77 11.95 -10.19 7.46
C THR A 77 12.12 -11.35 6.49
N ALA A 78 11.36 -11.37 5.39
CA ALA A 78 11.37 -12.48 4.45
C ALA A 78 12.14 -12.17 3.17
N PHE A 79 12.09 -10.92 2.70
CA PHE A 79 12.66 -10.55 1.41
C PHE A 79 13.99 -9.80 1.52
N GLY A 80 14.42 -9.40 2.74
CA GLY A 80 15.66 -8.65 2.96
C GLY A 80 15.65 -7.29 2.24
N MET A 81 14.47 -6.66 2.07
CA MET A 81 14.28 -5.42 1.33
C MET A 81 14.28 -4.18 2.23
N SER A 82 15.18 -4.14 3.21
CA SER A 82 15.34 -3.02 4.15
C SER A 82 16.81 -2.71 4.38
N GLU A 83 17.09 -1.66 5.13
CA GLU A 83 18.46 -1.26 5.54
C GLU A 83 19.15 -2.26 6.45
N ILE A 84 18.40 -3.15 7.10
CA ILE A 84 18.99 -4.23 7.93
C ILE A 84 19.85 -5.15 7.07
N GLY A 85 19.54 -5.28 5.79
CA GLY A 85 20.31 -6.04 4.81
C GLY A 85 19.56 -7.24 4.23
N PRO A 86 20.19 -7.94 3.26
CA PRO A 86 19.56 -9.03 2.52
C PRO A 86 19.61 -10.34 3.31
N TRP A 87 19.04 -10.35 4.50
CA TRP A 87 18.97 -11.54 5.36
C TRP A 87 17.53 -12.03 5.49
N ALA A 88 17.34 -13.32 5.53
CA ALA A 88 16.10 -13.94 5.94
C ALA A 88 16.04 -13.94 7.48
N LEU A 89 15.33 -12.98 8.05
CA LEU A 89 15.21 -12.79 9.49
C LEU A 89 14.01 -13.55 10.10
N ALA A 90 13.07 -13.97 9.23
CA ALA A 90 11.99 -14.87 9.64
C ALA A 90 12.46 -16.30 9.40
N GLU A 91 12.48 -17.13 10.44
CA GLU A 91 12.57 -18.57 10.19
C GLU A 91 11.40 -19.00 9.31
N PRO A 92 11.63 -19.90 8.32
CA PRO A 92 10.56 -20.45 7.53
C PRO A 92 9.55 -21.02 8.52
N ALA A 93 8.34 -20.43 8.56
CA ALA A 93 7.26 -21.00 9.35
C ALA A 93 7.14 -22.46 8.91
N ALA A 94 7.49 -23.38 9.80
CA ALA A 94 7.30 -24.79 9.55
C ALA A 94 5.88 -24.95 9.03
N GLN A 95 5.75 -25.54 7.84
CA GLN A 95 4.48 -25.68 7.11
C GLN A 95 3.45 -26.55 7.83
N GLY A 96 3.69 -26.87 9.08
CA GLY A 96 2.77 -27.55 10.00
C GLY A 96 2.51 -26.66 11.18
N GLY A 97 1.24 -26.34 11.40
CA GLY A 97 0.70 -25.36 12.34
C GLY A 97 1.07 -25.46 13.82
N ASP A 98 2.32 -25.68 14.14
CA ASP A 98 2.79 -25.81 15.52
C ASP A 98 3.07 -24.41 16.11
N VAL A 99 2.08 -23.94 16.89
CA VAL A 99 2.12 -22.68 17.64
C VAL A 99 3.32 -22.62 18.59
N VAL A 100 3.76 -23.78 19.10
CA VAL A 100 4.88 -23.90 20.04
C VAL A 100 6.20 -23.61 19.32
N LEU A 101 6.40 -24.12 18.10
CA LEU A 101 7.56 -23.82 17.28
C LEU A 101 7.66 -22.32 16.93
N ARG A 102 6.50 -21.67 16.68
CA ARG A 102 6.45 -20.21 16.45
C ARG A 102 6.82 -19.40 17.70
N MET A 103 6.39 -19.87 18.86
CA MET A 103 6.77 -19.24 20.12
C MET A 103 8.27 -19.41 20.42
N LEU A 104 8.82 -20.58 20.15
CA LEU A 104 10.25 -20.86 20.33
C LEU A 104 11.12 -20.08 19.34
N ALA A 105 10.73 -19.99 18.08
CA ALA A 105 11.44 -19.20 17.06
C ALA A 105 11.45 -17.70 17.41
N ARG A 106 10.35 -17.19 17.97
CA ARG A 106 10.28 -15.82 18.47
C ARG A 106 11.18 -15.57 19.68
N SER A 107 11.43 -16.59 20.47
CA SER A 107 12.31 -16.57 21.65
C SER A 107 13.82 -16.56 21.28
N SER A 108 14.18 -16.94 20.06
CA SER A 108 15.60 -16.96 19.62
C SER A 108 16.10 -15.63 19.04
N MET A 109 15.19 -14.70 18.73
CA MET A 109 15.54 -13.38 18.21
C MET A 109 16.00 -12.46 19.34
N SER A 110 17.13 -11.76 19.17
CA SER A 110 17.58 -10.78 20.15
C SER A 110 16.61 -9.58 20.21
N GLU A 111 16.45 -8.98 21.38
CA GLU A 111 15.60 -7.78 21.56
C GLU A 111 16.03 -6.63 20.65
N ARG A 112 17.36 -6.48 20.45
CA ARG A 112 17.89 -5.48 19.53
C ARG A 112 17.43 -5.70 18.11
N LEU A 113 17.54 -6.92 17.59
CA LEU A 113 17.09 -7.23 16.21
C LEU A 113 15.59 -7.06 16.06
N ALA A 114 14.80 -7.40 17.07
CA ALA A 114 13.37 -7.16 17.07
C ALA A 114 13.04 -5.66 16.99
N ALA A 115 13.76 -4.82 17.75
CA ALA A 115 13.62 -3.37 17.68
C ALA A 115 14.04 -2.79 16.34
N ASP A 116 15.14 -3.28 15.75
CA ASP A 116 15.61 -2.85 14.42
C ASP A 116 14.58 -3.22 13.32
N ILE A 117 13.96 -4.40 13.40
CA ILE A 117 12.88 -4.80 12.50
C ILE A 117 11.67 -3.87 12.63
N ASP A 118 11.25 -3.58 13.87
CA ASP A 118 10.10 -2.70 14.10
C ASP A 118 10.38 -1.27 13.62
N ALA A 119 11.60 -0.77 13.78
CA ALA A 119 12.04 0.51 13.26
C ALA A 119 12.01 0.54 11.71
N ALA A 120 12.55 -0.48 11.06
CA ALA A 120 12.55 -0.60 9.60
C ALA A 120 11.12 -0.69 9.02
N VAL A 121 10.23 -1.46 9.66
CA VAL A 121 8.82 -1.54 9.27
C VAL A 121 8.15 -0.18 9.39
N ARG A 122 8.36 0.53 10.50
CA ARG A 122 7.81 1.88 10.70
C ARG A 122 8.29 2.83 9.61
N THR A 123 9.59 2.87 9.32
CA THR A 123 10.16 3.74 8.28
C THR A 123 9.48 3.49 6.93
N ILE A 124 9.34 2.23 6.50
CA ILE A 124 8.68 1.89 5.23
C ILE A 124 7.23 2.40 5.20
N VAL A 125 6.48 2.21 6.28
CA VAL A 125 5.07 2.62 6.36
C VAL A 125 4.93 4.14 6.39
N ASP A 126 5.77 4.83 7.17
CA ASP A 126 5.75 6.29 7.29
C ASP A 126 6.11 6.96 5.94
N GLU A 127 7.15 6.48 5.26
CA GLU A 127 7.52 6.95 3.93
C GLU A 127 6.40 6.73 2.91
N ALA A 128 5.80 5.54 2.90
CA ALA A 128 4.69 5.24 2.00
C ALA A 128 3.47 6.12 2.28
N TYR A 129 3.22 6.45 3.56
CA TYR A 129 2.12 7.31 3.95
C TYR A 129 2.30 8.75 3.47
N GLU A 130 3.51 9.32 3.60
CA GLU A 130 3.81 10.63 3.06
C GLU A 130 3.66 10.67 1.53
N VAL A 131 4.11 9.62 0.83
CA VAL A 131 3.90 9.48 -0.62
C VAL A 131 2.41 9.42 -0.96
N ALA A 132 1.61 8.65 -0.22
CA ALA A 132 0.16 8.57 -0.42
C ALA A 132 -0.51 9.94 -0.23
N LYS A 133 -0.18 10.67 0.84
CA LYS A 133 -0.70 12.03 1.08
C LYS A 133 -0.29 13.01 -0.03
N ALA A 134 0.94 12.91 -0.52
CA ALA A 134 1.41 13.75 -1.63
C ALA A 134 0.63 13.46 -2.91
N HIS A 135 0.34 12.19 -3.23
CA HIS A 135 -0.50 11.83 -4.37
C HIS A 135 -1.93 12.37 -4.24
N VAL A 136 -2.54 12.24 -3.07
CA VAL A 136 -3.90 12.78 -2.83
C VAL A 136 -3.92 14.30 -3.01
N ARG A 137 -2.96 15.03 -2.43
CA ARG A 137 -2.88 16.49 -2.56
C ARG A 137 -2.69 16.94 -4.01
N ARG A 138 -1.82 16.26 -4.75
CA ARG A 138 -1.51 16.60 -6.15
C ARG A 138 -2.70 16.38 -7.06
N ASN A 139 -3.46 15.31 -6.81
CA ASN A 139 -4.53 14.86 -7.68
C ASN A 139 -5.93 15.19 -7.12
N ARG A 140 -6.02 16.21 -6.26
CA ARG A 140 -7.27 16.56 -5.56
C ARG A 140 -8.42 16.82 -6.52
N ALA A 141 -8.20 17.56 -7.60
CA ALA A 141 -9.24 17.85 -8.59
C ALA A 141 -9.79 16.59 -9.26
N ALA A 142 -8.91 15.63 -9.60
CA ALA A 142 -9.33 14.34 -10.14
C ALA A 142 -10.16 13.53 -9.13
N ILE A 143 -9.76 13.56 -7.86
CA ILE A 143 -10.49 12.87 -6.79
C ILE A 143 -11.87 13.47 -6.61
N ASP A 144 -11.99 14.80 -6.56
CA ASP A 144 -13.27 15.48 -6.39
C ASP A 144 -14.22 15.16 -7.55
N GLN A 145 -13.75 15.18 -8.82
CA GLN A 145 -14.55 14.78 -9.98
C GLN A 145 -14.99 13.31 -9.90
N LEU A 146 -14.09 12.41 -9.50
CA LEU A 146 -14.43 10.99 -9.33
C LEU A 146 -15.49 10.78 -8.24
N VAL A 147 -15.43 11.55 -7.15
CA VAL A 147 -16.43 11.52 -6.08
C VAL A 147 -17.79 11.96 -6.61
N ASP A 148 -17.86 13.08 -7.34
CA ASP A 148 -19.11 13.58 -7.90
C ASP A 148 -19.77 12.54 -8.83
N VAL A 149 -18.99 11.94 -9.73
CA VAL A 149 -19.52 10.92 -10.64
C VAL A 149 -19.92 9.65 -9.89
N LEU A 150 -19.17 9.24 -8.87
CA LEU A 150 -19.52 8.08 -8.05
C LEU A 150 -20.77 8.31 -7.20
N MET A 151 -21.00 9.52 -6.73
CA MET A 151 -22.24 9.87 -6.00
C MET A 151 -23.48 9.78 -6.90
N GLU A 152 -23.34 10.03 -8.19
CA GLU A 152 -24.45 9.90 -9.15
C GLU A 152 -24.66 8.46 -9.63
N LYS A 153 -23.56 7.76 -9.99
CA LYS A 153 -23.60 6.47 -10.66
C LYS A 153 -23.43 5.27 -9.73
N GLU A 154 -22.99 5.48 -8.51
CA GLU A 154 -22.64 4.47 -7.51
C GLU A 154 -21.55 3.48 -7.95
N THR A 155 -21.26 3.40 -9.23
CA THR A 155 -20.29 2.46 -9.83
C THR A 155 -19.64 3.05 -11.05
N LEU A 156 -18.31 2.93 -11.16
CA LEU A 156 -17.48 3.31 -12.30
C LEU A 156 -16.75 2.10 -12.85
N GLY A 157 -16.79 1.90 -14.16
CA GLY A 157 -15.93 0.95 -14.86
C GLY A 157 -14.50 1.47 -14.98
N GLY A 158 -13.54 0.57 -15.19
CA GLY A 158 -12.12 0.94 -15.26
C GLY A 158 -11.80 1.91 -16.42
N ASP A 159 -12.46 1.79 -17.55
CA ASP A 159 -12.25 2.68 -18.70
C ASP A 159 -12.74 4.10 -18.41
N GLU A 160 -13.91 4.23 -17.82
CA GLU A 160 -14.47 5.52 -17.40
C GLU A 160 -13.62 6.18 -16.29
N PHE A 161 -13.18 5.38 -15.32
CA PHE A 161 -12.24 5.83 -14.28
C PHE A 161 -10.95 6.39 -14.88
N ARG A 162 -10.36 5.68 -15.86
CA ARG A 162 -9.14 6.14 -16.53
C ARG A 162 -9.37 7.38 -17.40
N ALA A 163 -10.52 7.48 -18.06
CA ALA A 163 -10.88 8.65 -18.85
C ALA A 163 -10.92 9.91 -17.97
N ILE A 164 -11.61 9.87 -16.83
CA ILE A 164 -11.67 10.97 -15.87
C ILE A 164 -10.27 11.32 -15.36
N LEU A 165 -9.47 10.33 -14.97
CA LEU A 165 -8.10 10.58 -14.51
C LEU A 165 -7.25 11.26 -15.59
N SER A 166 -7.37 10.86 -16.86
CA SER A 166 -6.55 11.38 -17.94
C SER A 166 -6.81 12.87 -18.26
N GLU A 167 -7.94 13.41 -17.84
CA GLU A 167 -8.25 14.84 -17.94
C GLU A 167 -7.39 15.69 -16.97
N HIS A 168 -6.94 15.09 -15.87
CA HIS A 168 -6.22 15.79 -14.80
C HIS A 168 -4.75 15.39 -14.71
N VAL A 169 -4.41 14.16 -15.14
CA VAL A 169 -3.11 13.53 -14.89
C VAL A 169 -2.59 12.85 -16.13
N ASP A 170 -1.37 13.15 -16.53
CA ASP A 170 -0.63 12.33 -17.49
C ASP A 170 -0.06 11.09 -16.79
N ILE A 171 -0.86 10.02 -16.76
CA ILE A 171 -0.52 8.75 -16.08
C ILE A 171 0.82 8.18 -16.59
N GLY A 172 1.15 8.38 -17.86
CA GLY A 172 2.40 7.95 -18.45
C GLY A 172 3.61 8.71 -17.91
N LYS A 173 3.45 10.01 -17.66
CA LYS A 173 4.50 10.89 -17.12
C LYS A 173 4.70 10.62 -15.62
N GLU A 174 3.65 10.49 -14.84
CA GLU A 174 3.73 10.16 -13.41
C GLU A 174 4.41 8.81 -13.16
N ARG A 175 4.11 7.77 -13.96
CA ARG A 175 4.83 6.50 -13.87
C ARG A 175 6.35 6.67 -14.05
N ARG A 176 6.78 7.48 -15.00
CA ARG A 176 8.21 7.75 -15.26
C ARG A 176 8.85 8.56 -14.14
N GLU A 177 8.18 9.58 -13.63
CA GLU A 177 8.68 10.43 -12.54
C GLU A 177 8.78 9.65 -11.22
N THR A 178 7.78 8.82 -10.91
CA THR A 178 7.79 7.96 -9.72
C THR A 178 8.92 6.93 -9.82
N ALA A 179 9.11 6.29 -10.97
CA ALA A 179 10.20 5.36 -11.21
C ALA A 179 11.59 6.03 -11.05
N ALA A 180 11.78 7.22 -11.62
CA ALA A 180 13.02 7.97 -11.52
C ALA A 180 13.34 8.40 -10.07
N ARG A 181 12.32 8.84 -9.32
CA ARG A 181 12.48 9.26 -7.92
C ARG A 181 12.84 8.09 -7.01
N THR A 182 12.21 6.93 -7.22
CA THR A 182 12.53 5.71 -6.47
C THR A 182 13.93 5.20 -6.78
N GLN A 183 14.38 5.35 -8.03
CA GLN A 183 15.73 4.97 -8.43
C GLN A 183 16.79 5.88 -7.80
N GLN A 184 16.51 7.17 -7.62
CA GLN A 184 17.38 8.10 -6.90
C GLN A 184 17.48 7.80 -5.41
N LEU A 185 16.38 7.40 -4.76
CA LEU A 185 16.37 7.00 -3.35
C LEU A 185 17.06 5.65 -3.10
N ALA A 186 17.12 4.79 -4.12
CA ALA A 186 17.81 3.50 -4.02
C ALA A 186 19.33 3.60 -4.23
N THR A 187 19.83 4.74 -4.72
CA THR A 187 21.26 5.00 -5.00
C THR A 187 21.91 5.99 -4.02
N ALA A 188 21.15 6.52 -3.08
CA ALA A 188 21.61 7.41 -2.00
C ALA A 188 21.74 6.65 -0.69
#